data_67ca6bf6a489d69dbca87b60e3f8e117
#
_entry.id   67ca6bf6a489d69dbca87b60e3f8e117
#
_cell.length_a   1.000
_cell.length_b   1.000
_cell.length_c   1.000
_cell.angle_alpha   90.00
_cell.angle_beta   90.00
_cell.angle_gamma   90.00
#
_symmetry.space_group_name_H-M   'P 1'
#
loop_
_entity.id
_entity.type
_entity.pdbx_description
1 polymer ?
#
loop_
_entity_poly.entity_id
_entity_poly.type
_entity_poly.pdbx_seq_one_letter_code
_entity_poly.pdbx_strand_id
1 'polypeptide(L)'
;VTVVIPAHFVSEAEKALRNEAQYENRTIPYTYEGEVYDDDWDDGAEEHFFTPSIVFLELENGYQPNTWSQDTYRLEKKLLAYCSERSVVPNRCHDFKADKHHLIFMPVQEDYGNSEKPYSYIMYIDIGPITRYIARLNWAFFGVLLAISSVMCLLGFRFGRDIEKEAERQQTFFQNASHELKTPLMAIQGYAEGIQAGVMDAGSAADVILEESDRMTELVDELLDISKIDMGRQPL
;
A
#
# COMPACT_ATOMS: atom_id res chain seq x y z
N VAL A 1 2.42 9.11 -1.44
CA VAL A 1 1.15 8.92 -2.19
C VAL A 1 0.03 9.75 -1.55
N THR A 2 -0.15 9.73 -0.22
CA THR A 2 -1.23 10.45 0.50
C THR A 2 -1.17 11.98 0.36
N VAL A 3 -0.01 12.55 0.03
CA VAL A 3 0.18 14.02 -0.10
C VAL A 3 -0.04 14.50 -1.55
N VAL A 4 0.27 13.66 -2.52
CA VAL A 4 0.21 14.04 -3.96
C VAL A 4 -1.23 14.05 -4.49
N ILE A 5 -2.07 13.08 -4.06
CA ILE A 5 -3.45 12.95 -4.55
C ILE A 5 -4.33 14.16 -4.16
N PRO A 6 -4.33 14.64 -2.89
CA PRO A 6 -5.07 15.86 -2.54
C PRO A 6 -4.62 17.11 -3.32
N ALA A 7 -3.33 17.27 -3.57
CA ALA A 7 -2.80 18.39 -4.36
C ALA A 7 -3.25 18.33 -5.81
N HIS A 8 -3.36 17.14 -6.40
CA HIS A 8 -3.89 16.96 -7.74
C HIS A 8 -5.34 17.43 -7.86
N PHE A 9 -6.22 17.04 -6.91
CA PHE A 9 -7.62 17.45 -6.91
C PHE A 9 -7.81 18.95 -6.70
N VAL A 10 -6.98 19.59 -5.88
CA VAL A 10 -6.97 21.05 -5.75
C VAL A 10 -6.64 21.70 -7.09
N SER A 11 -5.58 21.22 -7.77
CA SER A 11 -5.18 21.75 -9.08
C SER A 11 -6.26 21.55 -10.14
N GLU A 12 -6.91 20.39 -10.18
CA GLU A 12 -8.02 20.14 -11.13
C GLU A 12 -9.24 21.01 -10.83
N ALA A 13 -9.60 21.20 -9.55
CA ALA A 13 -10.68 22.09 -9.16
C ALA A 13 -10.40 23.56 -9.53
N GLU A 14 -9.17 24.02 -9.32
CA GLU A 14 -8.74 25.36 -9.76
C GLU A 14 -8.83 25.53 -11.28
N LYS A 15 -8.40 24.51 -12.02
CA LYS A 15 -8.44 24.50 -13.48
C LYS A 15 -9.88 24.53 -14.01
N ALA A 16 -10.78 23.73 -13.40
CA ALA A 16 -12.19 23.72 -13.73
C ALA A 16 -12.84 25.09 -13.50
N LEU A 17 -12.61 25.72 -12.33
CA LEU A 17 -13.14 27.05 -12.04
C LEU A 17 -12.63 28.12 -12.99
N ARG A 18 -11.34 28.07 -13.37
CA ARG A 18 -10.76 29.01 -14.34
C ARG A 18 -11.34 28.83 -15.73
N ASN A 19 -11.53 27.60 -16.17
CA ASN A 19 -12.13 27.31 -17.46
C ASN A 19 -13.56 27.81 -17.50
N GLU A 20 -14.37 27.56 -16.48
CA GLU A 20 -15.75 28.02 -16.41
C GLU A 20 -15.84 29.54 -16.44
N ALA A 21 -15.03 30.24 -15.66
CA ALA A 21 -14.96 31.71 -15.69
C ALA A 21 -14.54 32.28 -17.06
N GLN A 22 -13.78 31.51 -17.86
CA GLN A 22 -13.42 31.93 -19.22
C GLN A 22 -14.56 31.67 -20.21
N TYR A 23 -15.40 30.65 -19.99
CA TYR A 23 -16.57 30.35 -20.82
C TYR A 23 -17.65 31.43 -20.69
N GLU A 24 -17.96 31.86 -19.47
CA GLU A 24 -18.94 32.93 -19.23
C GLU A 24 -18.49 34.28 -19.79
N ASN A 25 -17.20 34.60 -19.84
CA ASN A 25 -16.66 35.81 -20.49
C ASN A 25 -16.75 35.80 -22.04
N ARG A 26 -17.12 34.68 -22.66
CA ARG A 26 -17.43 34.63 -24.07
C ARG A 26 -18.93 34.90 -24.22
N THR A 27 -19.27 36.17 -24.37
CA THR A 27 -20.59 36.72 -24.71
C THR A 27 -21.50 35.69 -25.42
N ILE A 28 -22.42 35.07 -24.70
CA ILE A 28 -23.55 34.39 -25.31
C ILE A 28 -24.53 35.54 -25.65
N PRO A 29 -24.80 35.84 -26.93
CA PRO A 29 -25.89 36.75 -27.24
C PRO A 29 -27.17 36.05 -26.81
N TYR A 30 -27.85 36.56 -25.79
CA TYR A 30 -29.21 36.19 -25.45
C TYR A 30 -30.13 36.51 -26.61
N THR A 31 -30.27 35.57 -27.53
CA THR A 31 -31.41 35.51 -28.43
C THR A 31 -32.39 34.54 -27.82
N TYR A 32 -33.39 35.12 -27.17
CA TYR A 32 -34.58 34.41 -26.69
C TYR A 32 -35.46 34.12 -27.90
N GLU A 33 -35.18 33.08 -28.67
CA GLU A 33 -36.09 32.45 -29.62
C GLU A 33 -35.86 30.93 -29.53
N GLY A 34 -36.96 30.23 -29.19
CA GLY A 34 -36.95 28.81 -28.93
C GLY A 34 -36.48 28.00 -30.13
N GLU A 35 -35.29 27.56 -30.10
CA GLU A 35 -34.79 26.49 -30.94
C GLU A 35 -34.30 25.34 -30.09
N VAL A 36 -34.82 24.19 -30.44
CA VAL A 36 -34.46 22.86 -29.92
C VAL A 36 -32.98 22.67 -30.12
N TYR A 37 -32.24 22.50 -29.04
CA TYR A 37 -30.84 22.08 -29.08
C TYR A 37 -30.76 20.68 -29.66
N ASP A 38 -30.16 20.55 -30.83
CA ASP A 38 -29.68 19.32 -31.40
C ASP A 38 -28.40 18.96 -30.64
N ASP A 39 -28.42 17.85 -29.93
CA ASP A 39 -27.32 17.34 -29.09
C ASP A 39 -26.21 16.69 -29.95
N ASP A 40 -25.55 17.46 -30.80
CA ASP A 40 -24.27 17.06 -31.40
C ASP A 40 -23.09 17.66 -30.62
N TRP A 41 -22.87 17.15 -29.43
CA TRP A 41 -21.61 17.34 -28.74
C TRP A 41 -20.55 16.41 -29.32
N ASP A 42 -19.69 16.96 -30.17
CA ASP A 42 -18.46 16.32 -30.62
C ASP A 42 -17.54 16.13 -29.39
N ASP A 43 -17.59 14.93 -28.83
CA ASP A 43 -16.76 14.49 -27.71
C ASP A 43 -15.29 14.32 -28.13
N GLY A 44 -14.59 15.43 -28.28
CA GLY A 44 -13.15 15.48 -28.06
C GLY A 44 -12.83 15.40 -26.57
N ALA A 45 -13.58 14.58 -25.81
CA ALA A 45 -13.43 14.43 -24.39
C ALA A 45 -12.12 13.70 -24.07
N GLU A 46 -11.09 14.46 -23.71
CA GLU A 46 -10.13 13.94 -22.73
C GLU A 46 -10.95 13.36 -21.56
N GLU A 47 -10.83 12.07 -21.29
CA GLU A 47 -11.49 11.39 -20.17
C GLU A 47 -11.17 12.12 -18.86
N HIS A 48 -12.01 13.08 -18.49
CA HIS A 48 -11.97 13.70 -17.19
C HIS A 48 -12.51 12.69 -16.18
N PHE A 49 -11.62 11.99 -15.52
CA PHE A 49 -11.90 11.02 -14.46
C PHE A 49 -12.70 11.65 -13.29
N PHE A 50 -12.89 12.94 -13.31
CA PHE A 50 -13.61 13.69 -12.30
C PHE A 50 -14.16 14.98 -12.92
N THR A 51 -15.49 15.06 -13.04
CA THR A 51 -16.17 16.31 -13.37
C THR A 51 -16.66 16.92 -12.04
N PRO A 52 -15.95 17.91 -11.49
CA PRO A 52 -16.41 18.57 -10.28
C PRO A 52 -17.69 19.34 -10.56
N SER A 53 -18.75 19.12 -9.79
CA SER A 53 -19.95 19.92 -9.85
C SER A 53 -19.62 21.34 -9.37
N ILE A 54 -19.65 22.32 -10.26
CA ILE A 54 -19.48 23.73 -9.92
C ILE A 54 -20.84 24.24 -9.39
N VAL A 55 -20.81 24.91 -8.25
CA VAL A 55 -21.98 25.54 -7.65
C VAL A 55 -21.81 27.04 -7.73
N PHE A 56 -22.86 27.72 -8.20
CA PHE A 56 -22.91 29.17 -8.34
C PHE A 56 -23.71 29.76 -7.18
N LEU A 57 -23.14 30.78 -6.55
CA LEU A 57 -23.75 31.50 -5.45
C LEU A 57 -23.90 32.97 -5.80
N GLU A 58 -25.11 33.40 -6.11
CA GLU A 58 -25.41 34.79 -6.46
C GLU A 58 -25.43 35.69 -5.23
N LEU A 59 -24.86 36.90 -5.35
CA LEU A 59 -24.73 37.84 -4.25
C LEU A 59 -25.71 39.03 -4.30
N GLU A 60 -26.43 39.23 -5.43
CA GLU A 60 -27.06 40.50 -5.75
C GLU A 60 -28.43 40.78 -5.06
N ASN A 61 -29.21 39.81 -4.65
CA ASN A 61 -30.57 40.04 -4.11
C ASN A 61 -30.81 39.60 -2.67
N GLY A 62 -29.77 39.64 -1.86
CA GLY A 62 -29.85 39.03 -0.55
C GLY A 62 -29.87 37.51 -0.71
N TYR A 63 -28.81 36.88 -0.31
CA TYR A 63 -28.59 35.44 -0.37
C TYR A 63 -29.88 34.64 -0.13
N GLN A 64 -30.41 34.04 -1.16
CA GLN A 64 -31.44 33.00 -1.06
C GLN A 64 -30.79 31.66 -1.37
N PRO A 65 -30.68 30.77 -0.38
CA PRO A 65 -30.10 29.45 -0.62
C PRO A 65 -30.99 28.68 -1.60
N ASN A 66 -30.44 28.37 -2.73
CA ASN A 66 -31.10 27.52 -3.74
C ASN A 66 -31.06 26.03 -3.35
N THR A 67 -30.71 25.71 -2.10
CA THR A 67 -30.46 24.36 -1.67
C THR A 67 -31.43 23.94 -0.55
N TRP A 68 -32.02 22.77 -0.77
CA TRP A 68 -32.93 22.10 0.18
C TRP A 68 -32.24 21.47 1.39
N SER A 69 -30.86 21.51 1.42
CA SER A 69 -30.03 20.90 2.45
C SER A 69 -29.59 21.93 3.49
N GLN A 70 -29.89 21.68 4.76
CA GLN A 70 -29.42 22.51 5.87
C GLN A 70 -27.88 22.57 5.97
N ASP A 71 -27.17 21.51 5.57
CA ASP A 71 -25.73 21.44 5.64
C ASP A 71 -25.10 22.36 4.58
N THR A 72 -25.62 22.37 3.37
CA THR A 72 -25.18 23.28 2.29
C THR A 72 -25.44 24.73 2.66
N TYR A 73 -26.62 25.04 3.21
CA TYR A 73 -26.96 26.39 3.69
C TYR A 73 -25.97 26.90 4.74
N ARG A 74 -25.62 26.06 5.72
CA ARG A 74 -24.63 26.43 6.76
C ARG A 74 -23.24 26.65 6.19
N LEU A 75 -22.86 25.84 5.21
CA LEU A 75 -21.59 25.93 4.52
C LEU A 75 -21.48 27.24 3.74
N GLU A 76 -22.46 27.55 2.92
CA GLU A 76 -22.52 28.78 2.12
C GLU A 76 -22.54 30.02 3.01
N LYS A 77 -23.28 30.02 4.11
CA LYS A 77 -23.28 31.12 5.08
C LYS A 77 -21.88 31.32 5.71
N LYS A 78 -21.13 30.24 6.00
CA LYS A 78 -19.75 30.34 6.48
C LYS A 78 -18.82 30.86 5.42
N LEU A 79 -19.00 30.45 4.16
CA LEU A 79 -18.23 30.94 3.03
C LEU A 79 -18.44 32.45 2.83
N LEU A 80 -19.70 32.91 2.85
CA LEU A 80 -20.03 34.34 2.75
C LEU A 80 -19.43 35.16 3.90
N ALA A 81 -19.53 34.66 5.13
CA ALA A 81 -18.91 35.31 6.29
C ALA A 81 -17.39 35.42 6.11
N TYR A 82 -16.75 34.35 5.62
CA TYR A 82 -15.33 34.35 5.31
C TYR A 82 -14.96 35.41 4.26
N CYS A 83 -15.74 35.53 3.19
CA CYS A 83 -15.52 36.53 2.15
C CYS A 83 -15.77 37.96 2.64
N SER A 84 -16.69 38.18 3.57
CA SER A 84 -16.95 39.51 4.14
C SER A 84 -15.91 39.97 5.14
N GLU A 85 -15.33 39.04 5.91
CA GLU A 85 -14.28 39.35 6.90
C GLU A 85 -12.90 39.54 6.28
N ARG A 86 -12.66 38.95 5.14
CA ARG A 86 -11.37 39.01 4.43
C ARG A 86 -11.53 39.65 3.07
N SER A 87 -10.58 40.52 2.70
CA SER A 87 -10.50 41.10 1.36
C SER A 87 -10.09 40.00 0.36
N VAL A 88 -11.08 39.25 -0.13
CA VAL A 88 -10.86 38.19 -1.11
C VAL A 88 -10.65 38.84 -2.49
N VAL A 89 -9.60 38.42 -3.18
CA VAL A 89 -9.26 38.99 -4.49
C VAL A 89 -10.18 38.38 -5.55
N PRO A 90 -10.96 39.20 -6.31
CA PRO A 90 -11.81 38.69 -7.39
C PRO A 90 -11.00 37.96 -8.47
N ASN A 91 -11.64 37.03 -9.15
CA ASN A 91 -11.09 36.24 -10.27
C ASN A 91 -9.84 35.42 -9.92
N ARG A 92 -9.69 35.06 -8.65
CA ARG A 92 -8.66 34.12 -8.15
C ARG A 92 -9.26 33.01 -7.33
N CYS A 93 -8.67 31.82 -7.46
CA CYS A 93 -9.05 30.66 -6.64
C CYS A 93 -8.53 30.83 -5.21
N HIS A 94 -9.37 30.49 -4.26
CA HIS A 94 -9.12 30.52 -2.82
C HIS A 94 -9.48 29.18 -2.20
N ASP A 95 -8.79 28.81 -1.14
CA ASP A 95 -9.02 27.59 -0.34
C ASP A 95 -9.81 27.95 0.91
N PHE A 96 -10.90 27.22 1.18
CA PHE A 96 -11.73 27.37 2.35
C PHE A 96 -12.09 26.01 2.95
N LYS A 97 -11.77 25.80 4.21
CA LYS A 97 -12.04 24.58 4.96
C LYS A 97 -13.01 24.87 6.09
N ALA A 98 -14.14 24.17 6.09
CA ALA A 98 -15.12 24.26 7.16
C ALA A 98 -15.73 22.89 7.44
N ASP A 99 -15.69 22.44 8.69
CA ASP A 99 -16.23 21.17 9.15
C ASP A 99 -15.73 19.96 8.32
N LYS A 100 -16.63 19.38 7.52
CA LYS A 100 -16.32 18.22 6.64
C LYS A 100 -16.07 18.62 5.19
N HIS A 101 -16.13 19.92 4.87
CA HIS A 101 -16.05 20.44 3.53
C HIS A 101 -14.71 21.10 3.28
N HIS A 102 -14.18 20.91 2.09
CA HIS A 102 -13.00 21.57 1.59
C HIS A 102 -13.35 22.19 0.24
N LEU A 103 -13.59 23.49 0.27
CA LEU A 103 -14.03 24.24 -0.90
C LEU A 103 -12.84 24.92 -1.57
N ILE A 104 -12.76 24.76 -2.88
CA ILE A 104 -11.99 25.65 -3.73
C ILE A 104 -13.01 26.59 -4.36
N PHE A 105 -12.88 27.89 -4.14
CA PHE A 105 -13.84 28.87 -4.61
C PHE A 105 -13.16 30.02 -5.32
N MET A 106 -13.91 30.65 -6.21
CA MET A 106 -13.49 31.82 -6.96
C MET A 106 -14.63 32.85 -6.98
N PRO A 107 -14.44 34.02 -6.36
CA PRO A 107 -15.34 35.14 -6.52
C PRO A 107 -15.18 35.72 -7.93
N VAL A 108 -16.24 35.82 -8.67
CA VAL A 108 -16.27 36.42 -10.02
C VAL A 108 -16.98 37.74 -9.95
N GLN A 109 -16.38 38.75 -10.54
CA GLN A 109 -16.95 40.05 -10.66
C GLN A 109 -16.99 40.42 -12.15
N GLU A 110 -18.19 40.57 -12.70
CA GLU A 110 -18.43 40.93 -14.10
C GLU A 110 -19.00 42.34 -14.19
N ASP A 111 -18.40 43.14 -15.06
CA ASP A 111 -18.85 44.50 -15.36
C ASP A 111 -19.54 44.51 -16.73
N TYR A 112 -20.85 44.45 -16.71
CA TYR A 112 -21.68 44.49 -17.93
C TYR A 112 -21.90 45.90 -18.45
N GLY A 113 -20.98 46.83 -18.29
CA GLY A 113 -20.88 48.13 -18.95
C GLY A 113 -22.14 49.02 -18.98
N ASN A 114 -23.32 48.50 -18.66
CA ASN A 114 -24.62 49.15 -18.70
C ASN A 114 -25.39 49.07 -17.37
N SER A 115 -24.86 48.41 -16.35
CA SER A 115 -25.46 48.30 -15.03
C SER A 115 -24.73 49.16 -14.02
N GLU A 116 -25.48 49.88 -13.18
CA GLU A 116 -24.93 50.74 -12.11
C GLU A 116 -24.17 49.93 -11.05
N LYS A 117 -24.27 48.57 -11.05
CA LYS A 117 -23.55 47.68 -10.13
C LYS A 117 -22.99 46.48 -10.89
N PRO A 118 -21.72 46.11 -10.65
CA PRO A 118 -21.16 44.90 -11.21
C PRO A 118 -21.88 43.67 -10.61
N TYR A 119 -22.23 42.71 -11.47
CA TYR A 119 -22.79 41.44 -11.04
C TYR A 119 -21.68 40.64 -10.34
N SER A 120 -21.96 40.11 -9.13
CA SER A 120 -20.98 39.38 -8.35
C SER A 120 -21.57 38.03 -7.94
N TYR A 121 -20.85 36.98 -8.22
CA TYR A 121 -21.19 35.63 -7.78
C TYR A 121 -19.95 34.87 -7.32
N ILE A 122 -20.13 33.79 -6.58
CA ILE A 122 -19.05 32.91 -6.14
C ILE A 122 -19.27 31.55 -6.76
N MET A 123 -18.27 31.09 -7.51
CA MET A 123 -18.20 29.69 -7.93
C MET A 123 -17.42 28.89 -6.91
N TYR A 124 -17.89 27.71 -6.55
CA TYR A 124 -17.13 26.83 -5.67
C TYR A 124 -17.30 25.36 -6.02
N ILE A 125 -16.29 24.57 -5.63
CA ILE A 125 -16.24 23.11 -5.77
C ILE A 125 -15.88 22.53 -4.42
N ASP A 126 -16.67 21.55 -3.93
CA ASP A 126 -16.35 20.82 -2.70
C ASP A 126 -15.58 19.55 -3.00
N ILE A 127 -14.27 19.58 -2.72
CA ILE A 127 -13.37 18.43 -2.83
C ILE A 127 -13.30 17.60 -1.52
N GLY A 128 -14.02 18.01 -0.47
CA GLY A 128 -14.02 17.33 0.83
C GLY A 128 -14.49 15.87 0.78
N PRO A 129 -15.59 15.53 0.09
CA PRO A 129 -16.04 14.14 -0.03
C PRO A 129 -14.99 13.22 -0.65
N ILE A 130 -14.36 13.65 -1.74
CA ILE A 130 -13.39 12.84 -2.48
C ILE A 130 -12.09 12.63 -1.68
N THR A 131 -11.60 13.67 -1.02
CA THR A 131 -10.40 13.57 -0.18
C THR A 131 -10.60 12.62 1.00
N ARG A 132 -11.79 12.61 1.61
CA ARG A 132 -12.15 11.66 2.68
C ARG A 132 -12.26 10.23 2.15
N TYR A 133 -12.82 10.04 0.97
CA TYR A 133 -12.92 8.72 0.35
C TYR A 133 -11.53 8.13 0.07
N ILE A 134 -10.63 8.93 -0.51
CA ILE A 134 -9.24 8.53 -0.74
C ILE A 134 -8.52 8.21 0.57
N ALA A 135 -8.73 9.01 1.61
CA ALA A 135 -8.15 8.72 2.91
C ALA A 135 -8.62 7.37 3.48
N ARG A 136 -9.90 7.04 3.35
CA ARG A 136 -10.45 5.73 3.77
C ARG A 136 -9.86 4.59 2.96
N LEU A 137 -9.73 4.73 1.64
CA LEU A 137 -9.09 3.73 0.79
C LEU A 137 -7.62 3.50 1.21
N ASN A 138 -6.87 4.57 1.44
CA ASN A 138 -5.48 4.45 1.89
C ASN A 138 -5.36 3.71 3.22
N TRP A 139 -6.24 3.97 4.19
CA TRP A 139 -6.27 3.24 5.46
C TRP A 139 -6.65 1.76 5.27
N ALA A 140 -7.58 1.45 4.37
CA ALA A 140 -7.93 0.08 4.03
C ALA A 140 -6.73 -0.67 3.40
N PHE A 141 -6.05 -0.05 2.42
CA PHE A 141 -4.83 -0.62 1.83
C PHE A 141 -3.73 -0.85 2.87
N PHE A 142 -3.51 0.13 3.76
CA PHE A 142 -2.53 -0.02 4.83
C PHE A 142 -2.88 -1.20 5.77
N GLY A 143 -4.16 -1.35 6.11
CA GLY A 143 -4.64 -2.48 6.90
C GLY A 143 -4.39 -3.84 6.24
N VAL A 144 -4.67 -3.95 4.93
CA VAL A 144 -4.42 -5.17 4.15
C VAL A 144 -2.93 -5.50 4.10
N LEU A 145 -2.07 -4.51 3.81
CA LEU A 145 -0.62 -4.71 3.79
C LEU A 145 -0.08 -5.16 5.14
N LEU A 146 -0.59 -4.59 6.23
CA LEU A 146 -0.19 -4.95 7.58
C LEU A 146 -0.62 -6.38 7.92
N ALA A 147 -1.82 -6.80 7.51
CA ALA A 147 -2.30 -8.17 7.69
C ALA A 147 -1.43 -9.18 6.92
N ILE A 148 -1.13 -8.93 5.65
CA ILE A 148 -0.26 -9.78 4.84
C ILE A 148 1.14 -9.86 5.45
N SER A 149 1.71 -8.73 5.85
CA SER A 149 3.03 -8.69 6.49
C SER A 149 3.06 -9.48 7.80
N SER A 150 2.00 -9.39 8.61
CA SER A 150 1.86 -10.16 9.84
C SER A 150 1.84 -11.66 9.59
N VAL A 151 1.06 -12.13 8.62
CA VAL A 151 1.00 -13.54 8.22
C VAL A 151 2.37 -14.04 7.74
N MET A 152 3.04 -13.28 6.87
CA MET A 152 4.37 -13.63 6.36
C MET A 152 5.41 -13.68 7.47
N CYS A 153 5.35 -12.76 8.44
CA CYS A 153 6.24 -12.78 9.61
C CYS A 153 6.04 -14.03 10.47
N LEU A 154 4.78 -14.40 10.73
CA LEU A 154 4.45 -15.62 11.50
C LEU A 154 4.93 -16.89 10.78
N LEU A 155 4.71 -16.99 9.47
CA LEU A 155 5.20 -18.11 8.67
C LEU A 155 6.73 -18.16 8.67
N GLY A 156 7.41 -17.03 8.45
CA GLY A 156 8.86 -16.95 8.48
C GLY A 156 9.46 -17.37 9.82
N PHE A 157 8.83 -16.95 10.93
CA PHE A 157 9.26 -17.37 12.26
C PHE A 157 9.07 -18.87 12.49
N ARG A 158 7.97 -19.44 11.99
CA ARG A 158 7.71 -20.87 12.09
C ARG A 158 8.71 -21.69 11.27
N PHE A 159 8.92 -21.32 10.01
CA PHE A 159 9.92 -21.97 9.15
C PHE A 159 11.34 -21.85 9.70
N GLY A 160 11.71 -20.69 10.23
CA GLY A 160 13.02 -20.48 10.84
C GLY A 160 13.28 -21.45 12.00
N ARG A 161 12.29 -21.63 12.88
CA ARG A 161 12.39 -22.59 14.00
C ARG A 161 12.47 -24.04 13.55
N ASP A 162 11.79 -24.41 12.48
CA ASP A 162 11.81 -25.78 11.96
C ASP A 162 13.18 -26.08 11.30
N ILE A 163 13.77 -25.13 10.59
CA ILE A 163 15.13 -25.25 10.03
C ILE A 163 16.18 -25.35 11.15
N GLU A 164 16.07 -24.54 12.21
CA GLU A 164 16.99 -24.58 13.35
C GLU A 164 16.96 -25.95 14.04
N LYS A 165 15.77 -26.50 14.30
CA LYS A 165 15.62 -27.84 14.87
C LYS A 165 16.22 -28.93 13.98
N GLU A 166 16.09 -28.81 12.68
CA GLU A 166 16.66 -29.78 11.74
C GLU A 166 18.18 -29.70 11.73
N ALA A 167 18.75 -28.50 11.76
CA ALA A 167 20.20 -28.31 11.89
C ALA A 167 20.75 -28.88 13.20
N GLU A 168 20.05 -28.68 14.34
CA GLU A 168 20.42 -29.28 15.63
C GLU A 168 20.38 -30.81 15.60
N ARG A 169 19.36 -31.39 14.97
CA ARG A 169 19.25 -32.86 14.79
C ARG A 169 20.41 -33.40 13.98
N GLN A 170 20.74 -32.75 12.83
CA GLN A 170 21.86 -33.15 12.01
C GLN A 170 23.18 -33.07 12.78
N GLN A 171 23.41 -31.99 13.52
CA GLN A 171 24.61 -31.83 14.31
C GLN A 171 24.72 -32.94 15.38
N THR A 172 23.63 -33.22 16.09
CA THR A 172 23.59 -34.30 17.09
C THR A 172 23.85 -35.67 16.46
N PHE A 173 23.26 -35.92 15.31
CA PHE A 173 23.48 -37.14 14.52
C PHE A 173 24.96 -37.32 14.16
N PHE A 174 25.62 -36.31 13.59
CA PHE A 174 27.05 -36.39 13.26
C PHE A 174 27.94 -36.54 14.49
N GLN A 175 27.60 -35.93 15.62
CA GLN A 175 28.36 -36.11 16.85
C GLN A 175 28.24 -37.57 17.37
N ASN A 176 27.04 -38.11 17.40
CA ASN A 176 26.81 -39.49 17.84
C ASN A 176 27.52 -40.50 16.92
N ALA A 177 27.36 -40.35 15.61
CA ALA A 177 28.02 -41.18 14.60
C ALA A 177 29.55 -41.14 14.77
N SER A 178 30.12 -39.97 15.00
CA SER A 178 31.56 -39.80 15.22
C SER A 178 32.04 -40.51 16.51
N HIS A 179 31.24 -40.48 17.57
CA HIS A 179 31.56 -41.18 18.81
C HIS A 179 31.46 -42.70 18.64
N GLU A 180 30.40 -43.19 17.96
CA GLU A 180 30.18 -44.62 17.71
C GLU A 180 31.25 -45.22 16.79
N LEU A 181 31.77 -44.46 15.82
CA LEU A 181 32.86 -44.90 14.95
C LEU A 181 34.23 -44.80 15.62
N LYS A 182 34.43 -43.88 16.56
CA LYS A 182 35.74 -43.69 17.21
C LYS A 182 36.10 -44.88 18.15
N THR A 183 35.13 -45.46 18.81
CA THR A 183 35.35 -46.54 19.76
C THR A 183 35.95 -47.78 19.07
N PRO A 184 35.35 -48.36 18.01
CA PRO A 184 35.91 -49.53 17.33
C PRO A 184 37.25 -49.19 16.66
N LEU A 185 37.41 -47.96 16.14
CA LEU A 185 38.64 -47.50 15.52
C LEU A 185 39.82 -47.52 16.53
N MET A 186 39.58 -47.05 17.75
CA MET A 186 40.58 -47.07 18.82
C MET A 186 40.89 -48.50 19.30
N ALA A 187 39.92 -49.42 19.29
CA ALA A 187 40.16 -50.84 19.56
C ALA A 187 41.06 -51.49 18.49
N ILE A 188 40.72 -51.26 17.19
CA ILE A 188 41.55 -51.72 16.05
C ILE A 188 42.98 -51.21 16.19
N GLN A 189 43.15 -49.90 16.44
CA GLN A 189 44.47 -49.30 16.60
C GLN A 189 45.22 -49.90 17.80
N GLY A 190 44.57 -50.06 18.93
CA GLY A 190 45.21 -50.62 20.13
C GLY A 190 45.67 -52.09 19.95
N TYR A 191 44.84 -52.93 19.30
CA TYR A 191 45.24 -54.30 18.97
C TYR A 191 46.36 -54.38 17.94
N ALA A 192 46.33 -53.51 16.91
CA ALA A 192 47.38 -53.41 15.91
C ALA A 192 48.73 -52.98 16.55
N GLU A 193 48.70 -51.97 17.45
CA GLU A 193 49.88 -51.54 18.21
C GLU A 193 50.42 -52.64 19.15
N GLY A 194 49.52 -53.41 19.76
CA GLY A 194 49.86 -54.55 20.62
C GLY A 194 50.55 -55.66 19.87
N ILE A 195 50.12 -55.98 18.63
CA ILE A 195 50.81 -56.91 17.73
C ILE A 195 52.23 -56.38 17.38
N GLN A 196 52.30 -55.09 16.99
CA GLN A 196 53.55 -54.46 16.60
C GLN A 196 54.58 -54.44 17.74
N ALA A 197 54.12 -54.22 18.97
CA ALA A 197 54.94 -54.25 20.19
C ALA A 197 55.34 -55.66 20.63
N GLY A 198 54.78 -56.70 20.05
CA GLY A 198 55.01 -58.09 20.42
C GLY A 198 54.43 -58.50 21.75
N VAL A 199 53.45 -57.73 22.30
CA VAL A 199 52.80 -57.96 23.59
C VAL A 199 51.50 -58.73 23.53
N MET A 200 50.98 -58.93 22.30
CA MET A 200 49.74 -59.66 22.00
C MET A 200 49.99 -60.76 20.97
N ASP A 201 49.18 -61.86 21.11
CA ASP A 201 49.16 -62.91 20.09
C ASP A 201 48.50 -62.39 18.80
N ALA A 202 49.23 -62.51 17.68
CA ALA A 202 48.80 -61.96 16.41
C ALA A 202 47.51 -62.58 15.89
N GLY A 203 47.24 -63.86 16.17
CA GLY A 203 46.00 -64.51 15.74
C GLY A 203 44.80 -63.98 16.47
N SER A 204 44.84 -63.99 17.80
CA SER A 204 43.72 -63.47 18.63
C SER A 204 43.48 -61.99 18.44
N ALA A 205 44.50 -61.16 18.22
CA ALA A 205 44.36 -59.76 17.97
C ALA A 205 43.74 -59.47 16.59
N ALA A 206 44.14 -60.26 15.55
CA ALA A 206 43.56 -60.16 14.20
C ALA A 206 42.08 -60.48 14.19
N ASP A 207 41.63 -61.48 14.97
CA ASP A 207 40.22 -61.82 15.07
C ASP A 207 39.38 -60.63 15.63
N VAL A 208 39.89 -59.95 16.67
CA VAL A 208 39.19 -58.76 17.24
C VAL A 208 39.20 -57.59 16.25
N ILE A 209 40.31 -57.38 15.52
CA ILE A 209 40.39 -56.33 14.47
C ILE A 209 39.34 -56.59 13.38
N LEU A 210 39.13 -57.83 12.97
CA LEU A 210 38.14 -58.17 11.94
C LEU A 210 36.72 -57.96 12.48
N GLU A 211 36.43 -58.39 13.73
CA GLU A 211 35.14 -58.19 14.35
C GLU A 211 34.78 -56.71 14.47
N GLU A 212 35.68 -55.84 14.92
CA GLU A 212 35.45 -54.40 15.01
C GLU A 212 35.36 -53.74 13.63
N SER A 213 36.03 -54.25 12.62
CA SER A 213 35.92 -53.78 11.24
C SER A 213 34.55 -54.11 10.61
N ASP A 214 34.05 -55.33 10.87
CA ASP A 214 32.70 -55.74 10.42
C ASP A 214 31.65 -54.88 11.12
N ARG A 215 31.77 -54.64 12.40
CA ARG A 215 30.89 -53.76 13.16
C ARG A 215 30.89 -52.32 12.62
N MET A 216 32.05 -51.78 12.25
CA MET A 216 32.14 -50.45 11.59
C MET A 216 31.40 -50.42 10.25
N THR A 217 31.50 -51.51 9.48
CA THR A 217 30.81 -51.62 8.18
C THR A 217 29.30 -51.58 8.37
N GLU A 218 28.76 -52.35 9.34
CA GLU A 218 27.33 -52.30 9.69
C GLU A 218 26.86 -50.89 10.10
N LEU A 219 27.64 -50.20 10.97
CA LEU A 219 27.31 -48.82 11.38
C LEU A 219 27.29 -47.86 10.21
N VAL A 220 28.23 -47.97 9.26
CA VAL A 220 28.27 -47.13 8.06
C VAL A 220 27.04 -47.40 7.15
N ASP A 221 26.67 -48.65 6.98
CA ASP A 221 25.49 -49.04 6.21
C ASP A 221 24.19 -48.52 6.84
N GLU A 222 24.04 -48.59 8.16
CA GLU A 222 22.90 -47.97 8.86
C GLU A 222 22.85 -46.47 8.69
N LEU A 223 23.99 -45.75 8.78
CA LEU A 223 24.08 -44.31 8.56
C LEU A 223 23.69 -43.93 7.11
N LEU A 224 24.11 -44.71 6.11
CA LEU A 224 23.77 -44.51 4.71
C LEU A 224 22.26 -44.71 4.44
N ASP A 225 21.66 -45.70 5.09
CA ASP A 225 20.23 -45.99 4.95
C ASP A 225 19.38 -44.88 5.56
N ILE A 226 19.78 -44.37 6.74
CA ILE A 226 19.13 -43.19 7.33
C ILE A 226 19.23 -41.96 6.36
N SER A 227 20.42 -41.74 5.78
CA SER A 227 20.65 -40.66 4.83
C SER A 227 19.80 -40.78 3.57
N LYS A 228 19.56 -42.00 3.04
CA LYS A 228 18.68 -42.24 1.88
C LYS A 228 17.22 -41.94 2.21
N ILE A 229 16.74 -42.24 3.40
CA ILE A 229 15.38 -41.98 3.85
C ILE A 229 15.14 -40.48 3.95
N ASP A 230 16.11 -39.71 4.42
CA ASP A 230 16.00 -38.23 4.48
C ASP A 230 15.97 -37.59 3.12
N MET A 231 16.78 -38.06 2.16
CA MET A 231 16.76 -37.59 0.77
C MET A 231 15.45 -37.93 0.04
N GLY A 232 14.81 -39.06 0.36
CA GLY A 232 13.51 -39.47 -0.21
C GLY A 232 12.31 -38.72 0.37
N ARG A 233 12.47 -37.95 1.44
CA ARG A 233 11.43 -37.12 2.07
C ARG A 233 11.43 -35.67 1.62
N GLN A 234 12.38 -35.25 0.77
CA GLN A 234 12.30 -33.92 0.16
C GLN A 234 11.20 -33.94 -0.91
N PRO A 235 10.10 -33.21 -0.73
CA PRO A 235 9.14 -33.01 -1.81
C PRO A 235 9.80 -32.17 -2.90
N LEU A 236 9.71 -32.68 -4.13
CA LEU A 236 10.05 -31.92 -5.36
C LEU A 236 9.23 -30.65 -5.46
#